data_680e4212ce34c551870a4faf29d0afda
#
_entry.id   680e4212ce34c551870a4faf29d0afda
#
_cell.length_a   1.000
_cell.length_b   1.000
_cell.length_c   1.000
_cell.angle_alpha   90.00
_cell.angle_beta   90.00
_cell.angle_gamma   90.00
#
_symmetry.space_group_name_H-M   'P 1'
#
loop_
_entity.id
_entity.type
_entity.pdbx_description
1 polymer ?
#
loop_
_entity_poly.entity_id
_entity_poly.type
_entity_poly.pdbx_seq_one_letter_code
_entity_poly.pdbx_strand_id
1 'polypeptide(L)'
;MTGFAVHRDEASVSFFDAAAGGALAIRHCQACSVHHQVHTRYCPEGHELEWVAASGSGTLASWAIDHGRALDPVLALPDGSSAFGIVELDEGPWLYAPLVDVDATSLMVGLRMSVRFVRPGDGETIPAFTRAP
;
A
#
# COMPACT_ATOMS: atom_id res chain seq x y z
N MET A 1 7.96 -19.97 15.24
CA MET A 1 6.94 -18.93 15.24
C MET A 1 7.01 -18.10 13.96
N THR A 2 5.93 -18.02 13.28
CA THR A 2 5.87 -17.16 12.12
C THR A 2 5.81 -15.71 12.57
N GLY A 3 6.25 -14.83 11.76
CA GLY A 3 6.09 -13.41 11.98
C GLY A 3 4.68 -12.94 11.61
N PHE A 4 4.61 -11.79 11.05
CA PHE A 4 3.40 -11.14 10.63
C PHE A 4 2.82 -11.80 9.38
N ALA A 5 1.51 -11.95 9.32
CA ALA A 5 0.81 -12.43 8.12
C ALA A 5 -0.48 -11.65 7.94
N VAL A 6 -0.80 -11.34 6.70
CA VAL A 6 -2.02 -10.62 6.34
C VAL A 6 -3.01 -11.63 5.76
N HIS A 7 -4.26 -11.52 6.15
CA HIS A 7 -5.32 -12.40 5.66
C HIS A 7 -6.41 -11.58 5.00
N ARG A 8 -6.94 -12.10 3.90
CA ARG A 8 -8.04 -11.45 3.20
C ARG A 8 -9.38 -11.72 3.88
N ASP A 9 -10.31 -10.84 3.60
CA ASP A 9 -11.73 -11.09 3.87
C ASP A 9 -12.51 -11.01 2.56
N GLU A 10 -13.82 -11.17 2.65
CA GLU A 10 -14.68 -11.17 1.46
C GLU A 10 -14.59 -9.85 0.68
N ALA A 11 -14.49 -8.72 1.39
CA ALA A 11 -14.48 -7.41 0.77
C ALA A 11 -13.16 -7.09 0.07
N SER A 12 -12.06 -7.77 0.44
CA SER A 12 -10.72 -7.46 -0.04
C SER A 12 -10.17 -8.47 -1.04
N VAL A 13 -10.98 -9.43 -1.50
CA VAL A 13 -10.52 -10.50 -2.41
C VAL A 13 -9.87 -9.91 -3.66
N SER A 14 -10.53 -8.97 -4.33
CA SER A 14 -10.01 -8.38 -5.56
C SER A 14 -8.71 -7.61 -5.35
N PHE A 15 -8.58 -6.94 -4.20
CA PHE A 15 -7.37 -6.21 -3.85
C PHE A 15 -6.18 -7.16 -3.73
N PHE A 16 -6.34 -8.26 -2.99
CA PHE A 16 -5.24 -9.21 -2.78
C PHE A 16 -4.97 -10.08 -4.00
N ASP A 17 -5.98 -10.41 -4.80
CA ASP A 17 -5.76 -11.12 -6.07
C ASP A 17 -4.92 -10.27 -7.02
N ALA A 18 -5.21 -8.98 -7.12
CA ALA A 18 -4.43 -8.06 -7.93
C ALA A 18 -2.98 -7.98 -7.42
N ALA A 19 -2.79 -7.83 -6.10
CA ALA A 19 -1.46 -7.74 -5.51
C ALA A 19 -0.64 -9.01 -5.78
N ALA A 20 -1.24 -10.18 -5.68
CA ALA A 20 -0.57 -11.44 -5.98
C ALA A 20 -0.09 -11.49 -7.43
N GLY A 21 -0.76 -10.81 -8.34
CA GLY A 21 -0.37 -10.68 -9.74
C GLY A 21 0.53 -9.48 -10.04
N GLY A 22 0.93 -8.72 -9.02
CA GLY A 22 1.80 -7.58 -9.20
C GLY A 22 1.10 -6.28 -9.58
N ALA A 23 -0.19 -6.15 -9.32
CA ALA A 23 -0.97 -4.96 -9.63
C ALA A 23 -1.57 -4.36 -8.36
N LEU A 24 -1.59 -3.04 -8.28
CA LEU A 24 -2.26 -2.31 -7.21
C LEU A 24 -3.67 -1.97 -7.68
N ALA A 25 -4.68 -2.54 -7.00
CA ALA A 25 -6.08 -2.25 -7.31
C ALA A 25 -6.63 -1.20 -6.35
N ILE A 26 -7.34 -0.23 -6.88
CA ILE A 26 -8.01 0.81 -6.11
C ILE A 26 -9.46 0.93 -6.56
N ARG A 27 -10.24 1.69 -5.83
CA ARG A 27 -11.66 1.90 -6.14
C ARG A 27 -11.85 3.06 -7.10
N HIS A 28 -12.85 2.93 -7.95
CA HIS A 28 -13.17 3.95 -8.95
C HIS A 28 -14.69 4.00 -9.14
N CYS A 29 -15.23 5.21 -9.20
CA CYS A 29 -16.63 5.42 -9.57
C CYS A 29 -16.72 5.66 -11.07
N GLN A 30 -17.31 4.72 -11.79
CA GLN A 30 -17.44 4.83 -13.23
C GLN A 30 -18.36 6.00 -13.63
N ALA A 31 -19.40 6.24 -12.85
CA ALA A 31 -20.35 7.33 -13.14
C ALA A 31 -19.77 8.72 -12.86
N CYS A 32 -18.98 8.86 -11.77
CA CYS A 32 -18.42 10.14 -11.35
C CYS A 32 -17.00 10.37 -11.86
N SER A 33 -16.35 9.34 -12.39
CA SER A 33 -14.94 9.35 -12.85
C SER A 33 -13.96 9.77 -11.75
N VAL A 34 -14.21 9.33 -10.51
CA VAL A 34 -13.39 9.65 -9.34
C VAL A 34 -12.84 8.37 -8.73
N HIS A 35 -11.55 8.39 -8.37
CA HIS A 35 -10.92 7.30 -7.64
C HIS A 35 -11.15 7.47 -6.14
N HIS A 36 -11.27 6.34 -5.44
CA HIS A 36 -11.52 6.31 -4.01
C HIS A 36 -10.56 5.34 -3.31
N GLN A 37 -10.47 5.47 -2.00
CA GLN A 37 -9.65 4.60 -1.18
C GLN A 37 -10.14 3.16 -1.25
N VAL A 38 -9.21 2.23 -1.03
CA VAL A 38 -9.45 0.79 -1.23
C VAL A 38 -10.56 0.24 -0.34
N HIS A 39 -10.79 0.85 0.82
CA HIS A 39 -11.84 0.41 1.76
C HIS A 39 -13.21 1.05 1.50
N THR A 40 -13.31 1.97 0.54
CA THR A 40 -14.56 2.65 0.21
C THR A 40 -15.37 1.76 -0.73
N ARG A 41 -16.63 1.50 -0.41
CA ARG A 41 -17.50 0.64 -1.20
C ARG A 41 -18.43 1.40 -2.12
N TYR A 42 -18.89 2.57 -1.67
CA TYR A 42 -19.85 3.41 -2.41
C TYR A 42 -19.32 4.83 -2.49
N CYS A 43 -19.58 5.51 -3.60
CA CYS A 43 -19.26 6.93 -3.70
C CYS A 43 -20.30 7.76 -2.91
N PRO A 44 -20.04 9.07 -2.68
CA PRO A 44 -21.02 9.90 -1.97
C PRO A 44 -22.39 9.96 -2.62
N GLU A 45 -22.48 9.74 -3.95
CA GLU A 45 -23.75 9.70 -4.67
C GLU A 45 -24.44 8.33 -4.59
N GLY A 46 -23.84 7.36 -3.89
CA GLY A 46 -24.42 6.05 -3.69
C GLY A 46 -24.13 5.02 -4.78
N HIS A 47 -23.26 5.33 -5.74
CA HIS A 47 -22.87 4.37 -6.76
C HIS A 47 -21.91 3.34 -6.16
N GLU A 48 -22.10 2.07 -6.52
CA GLU A 48 -21.14 1.03 -6.17
C GLU A 48 -19.85 1.23 -6.96
N LEU A 49 -18.71 1.08 -6.27
CA LEU A 49 -17.41 1.34 -6.87
C LEU A 49 -16.84 0.05 -7.47
N GLU A 50 -16.16 0.21 -8.60
CA GLU A 50 -15.43 -0.87 -9.25
C GLU A 50 -13.98 -0.91 -8.76
N TRP A 51 -13.28 -1.99 -9.04
CA TRP A 51 -11.85 -2.12 -8.84
C TRP A 51 -11.13 -1.82 -10.16
N VAL A 52 -10.12 -0.96 -10.10
CA VAL A 52 -9.30 -0.63 -11.27
C VAL A 52 -7.82 -0.66 -10.88
N ALA A 53 -6.95 -0.87 -11.84
CA ALA A 53 -5.52 -0.85 -11.61
C ALA A 53 -5.03 0.59 -11.47
N ALA A 54 -4.20 0.82 -10.44
CA ALA A 54 -3.49 2.08 -10.28
C ALA A 54 -2.10 1.98 -10.93
N SER A 55 -1.49 3.13 -11.19
CA SER A 55 -0.14 3.19 -11.76
C SER A 55 0.92 2.62 -10.84
N GLY A 56 0.68 2.64 -9.52
CA GLY A 56 1.67 2.25 -8.54
C GLY A 56 2.64 3.36 -8.15
N SER A 57 2.43 4.56 -8.65
CA SER A 57 3.25 5.72 -8.34
C SER A 57 2.51 6.68 -7.43
N GLY A 58 3.25 7.34 -6.56
CA GLY A 58 2.65 8.30 -5.64
C GLY A 58 3.70 9.14 -4.95
N THR A 59 3.23 9.91 -3.99
CA THR A 59 4.06 10.87 -3.24
C THR A 59 3.90 10.59 -1.75
N LEU A 60 5.01 10.55 -1.04
CA LEU A 60 5.00 10.32 0.41
C LEU A 60 4.40 11.53 1.12
N ALA A 61 3.30 11.31 1.84
CA ALA A 61 2.61 12.37 2.58
C ALA A 61 3.00 12.38 4.05
N SER A 62 3.25 11.22 4.63
CA SER A 62 3.60 11.07 6.03
C SER A 62 4.26 9.72 6.24
N TRP A 63 5.03 9.56 7.33
CA TRP A 63 5.64 8.27 7.66
C TRP A 63 5.93 8.19 9.15
N ALA A 64 6.16 6.96 9.58
CA ALA A 64 6.60 6.66 10.94
C ALA A 64 7.62 5.52 10.90
N ILE A 65 8.58 5.58 11.81
CA ILE A 65 9.57 4.53 11.98
C ILE A 65 9.27 3.80 13.28
N ASP A 66 9.12 2.47 13.19
CA ASP A 66 9.04 1.62 14.36
C ASP A 66 10.46 1.12 14.66
N HIS A 67 11.05 1.63 15.72
CA HIS A 67 12.42 1.29 16.12
C HIS A 67 12.50 -0.05 16.84
N GLY A 68 11.37 -0.68 17.11
CA GLY A 68 11.32 -2.04 17.61
C GLY A 68 11.71 -3.02 16.51
N ARG A 69 11.77 -4.28 16.88
CA ARG A 69 12.09 -5.34 15.93
C ARG A 69 10.96 -5.47 14.90
N ALA A 70 11.30 -5.49 13.63
CA ALA A 70 10.33 -5.67 12.56
C ALA A 70 9.56 -6.98 12.73
N LEU A 71 8.26 -6.96 12.41
CA LEU A 71 7.38 -8.12 12.54
C LEU A 71 7.71 -9.24 11.57
N ASP A 72 8.34 -8.91 10.45
CA ASP A 72 8.73 -9.88 9.43
C ASP A 72 9.97 -9.36 8.70
N PRO A 73 10.91 -10.24 8.32
CA PRO A 73 12.12 -9.82 7.60
C PRO A 73 11.86 -9.03 6.32
N VAL A 74 10.77 -9.31 5.60
CA VAL A 74 10.47 -8.57 4.36
C VAL A 74 10.07 -7.13 4.62
N LEU A 75 9.71 -6.79 5.86
CA LEU A 75 9.37 -5.43 6.28
C LEU A 75 10.53 -4.72 6.97
N ALA A 76 11.64 -5.41 7.21
CA ALA A 76 12.76 -4.85 7.96
C ALA A 76 13.60 -3.92 7.09
N LEU A 77 13.99 -2.79 7.68
CA LEU A 77 15.05 -1.94 7.16
C LEU A 77 16.41 -2.50 7.58
N PRO A 78 17.51 -2.01 7.01
CA PRO A 78 18.85 -2.57 7.31
C PRO A 78 19.21 -2.62 8.79
N ASP A 79 18.69 -1.69 9.60
CA ASP A 79 18.95 -1.66 11.05
C ASP A 79 17.97 -2.52 11.86
N GLY A 80 17.07 -3.27 11.20
CA GLY A 80 16.10 -4.12 11.88
C GLY A 80 14.79 -3.41 12.26
N SER A 81 14.72 -2.10 12.10
CA SER A 81 13.48 -1.34 12.28
C SER A 81 12.53 -1.56 11.11
N SER A 82 11.36 -0.96 11.17
CA SER A 82 10.42 -0.95 10.04
C SER A 82 9.82 0.43 9.87
N ALA A 83 9.40 0.75 8.66
CA ALA A 83 8.81 2.03 8.33
C ALA A 83 7.44 1.80 7.70
N PHE A 84 6.52 2.70 8.01
CA PHE A 84 5.17 2.71 7.44
C PHE A 84 4.87 4.12 6.97
N GLY A 85 4.12 4.24 5.90
CA GLY A 85 3.83 5.55 5.35
C GLY A 85 2.42 5.67 4.81
N ILE A 86 2.04 6.91 4.58
CA ILE A 86 0.86 7.26 3.81
C ILE A 86 1.37 7.81 2.49
N VAL A 87 0.96 7.14 1.41
CA VAL A 87 1.32 7.55 0.05
C VAL A 87 0.08 8.10 -0.63
N GLU A 88 0.17 9.31 -1.12
CA GLU A 88 -0.85 9.88 -2.00
C GLU A 88 -0.59 9.35 -3.40
N LEU A 89 -1.48 8.48 -3.88
CA LEU A 89 -1.36 7.90 -5.21
C LEU A 89 -1.58 8.98 -6.27
N ASP A 90 -0.96 8.80 -7.44
CA ASP A 90 -1.13 9.75 -8.54
C ASP A 90 -2.59 9.90 -8.96
N GLU A 91 -3.40 8.85 -8.73
CA GLU A 91 -4.84 8.88 -8.98
C GLU A 91 -5.64 9.66 -7.94
N GLY A 92 -5.03 10.02 -6.81
CA GLY A 92 -5.63 10.83 -5.77
C GLY A 92 -5.83 10.18 -4.41
N PRO A 93 -6.26 8.92 -4.31
CA PRO A 93 -6.48 8.29 -3.00
C PRO A 93 -5.18 8.11 -2.22
N TRP A 94 -5.31 8.09 -0.90
CA TRP A 94 -4.21 7.83 0.01
C TRP A 94 -4.19 6.34 0.38
N LEU A 95 -3.00 5.79 0.48
CA LEU A 95 -2.82 4.38 0.84
C LEU A 95 -1.82 4.27 1.97
N TYR A 96 -2.21 3.54 3.02
CA TYR A 96 -1.33 3.14 4.11
C TYR A 96 -0.53 1.92 3.65
N ALA A 97 0.77 1.95 3.80
CA ALA A 97 1.59 0.81 3.38
C ALA A 97 2.95 0.79 4.08
N PRO A 98 3.55 -0.39 4.20
CA PRO A 98 4.95 -0.46 4.61
C PRO A 98 5.84 0.25 3.60
N LEU A 99 6.92 0.84 4.11
CA LEU A 99 8.01 1.37 3.27
C LEU A 99 9.17 0.38 3.36
N VAL A 100 9.68 -0.05 2.21
CA VAL A 100 10.72 -1.07 2.14
C VAL A 100 11.89 -0.56 1.30
N ASP A 101 13.08 -1.08 1.56
CA ASP A 101 14.31 -0.72 0.85
C ASP A 101 14.53 0.80 0.80
N VAL A 102 14.22 1.48 1.89
CA VAL A 102 14.43 2.91 2.03
C VAL A 102 15.44 3.19 3.13
N ASP A 103 16.13 4.31 2.99
CA ASP A 103 16.94 4.87 4.05
C ASP A 103 16.03 5.78 4.88
N ALA A 104 15.84 5.43 6.16
CA ALA A 104 14.96 6.19 7.04
C ALA A 104 15.35 7.66 7.15
N THR A 105 16.65 7.97 7.03
CA THR A 105 17.13 9.36 7.14
C THR A 105 16.86 10.18 5.88
N SER A 106 16.50 9.55 4.77
CA SER A 106 16.23 10.23 3.51
C SER A 106 14.74 10.42 3.25
N LEU A 107 13.87 9.93 4.13
CA LEU A 107 12.43 10.11 3.98
C LEU A 107 12.04 11.55 4.20
N MET A 108 11.20 12.08 3.32
CA MET A 108 10.69 13.44 3.41
C MET A 108 9.33 13.52 2.73
N VAL A 109 8.50 14.45 3.17
CA VAL A 109 7.25 14.78 2.52
C VAL A 109 7.54 15.21 1.07
N GLY A 110 6.78 14.67 0.15
CA GLY A 110 6.96 14.97 -1.27
C GLY A 110 7.87 14.00 -2.02
N LEU A 111 8.50 13.06 -1.32
CA LEU A 111 9.35 12.07 -1.96
C LEU A 111 8.52 11.19 -2.90
N ARG A 112 8.99 11.02 -4.14
CA ARG A 112 8.31 10.14 -5.10
C ARG A 112 8.53 8.69 -4.72
N MET A 113 7.43 7.94 -4.73
CA MET A 113 7.40 6.55 -4.31
C MET A 113 6.89 5.65 -5.43
N SER A 114 7.33 4.41 -5.42
CA SER A 114 6.93 3.38 -6.37
C SER A 114 6.47 2.15 -5.61
N VAL A 115 5.39 1.53 -6.05
CA VAL A 115 4.85 0.34 -5.42
C VAL A 115 5.77 -0.86 -5.61
N ARG A 116 5.84 -1.67 -4.58
CA ARG A 116 6.48 -2.97 -4.60
C ARG A 116 5.58 -3.94 -3.85
N PHE A 117 5.56 -5.21 -4.26
CA PHE A 117 4.71 -6.20 -3.62
C PHE A 117 5.56 -7.13 -2.79
N VAL A 118 5.15 -7.33 -1.53
CA VAL A 118 5.85 -8.18 -0.58
C VAL A 118 4.87 -9.14 0.08
N ARG A 119 5.37 -10.26 0.56
CA ARG A 119 4.54 -11.25 1.23
C ARG A 119 5.09 -11.52 2.62
N PRO A 120 4.55 -10.86 3.67
CA PRO A 120 4.96 -11.14 5.05
C PRO A 120 4.45 -12.52 5.48
N GLY A 121 5.34 -13.33 6.01
CA GLY A 121 4.97 -14.68 6.46
C GLY A 121 4.41 -15.51 5.32
N ASP A 122 3.37 -16.28 5.63
CA ASP A 122 2.65 -17.13 4.68
C ASP A 122 1.27 -16.58 4.33
N GLY A 123 1.03 -15.31 4.62
CA GLY A 123 -0.24 -14.64 4.32
C GLY A 123 -0.33 -14.09 2.90
N GLU A 124 -1.12 -13.05 2.75
CA GLU A 124 -1.33 -12.40 1.46
C GLU A 124 -0.12 -11.59 1.02
N THR A 125 0.05 -11.48 -0.28
CA THR A 125 0.93 -10.46 -0.88
C THR A 125 0.28 -9.11 -0.73
N ILE A 126 1.05 -8.12 -0.27
CA ILE A 126 0.55 -6.76 -0.03
C ILE A 126 1.40 -5.74 -0.78
N PRO A 127 0.82 -4.58 -1.10
CA PRO A 127 1.61 -3.48 -1.62
C PRO A 127 2.48 -2.87 -0.52
N ALA A 128 3.67 -2.49 -0.90
CA ALA A 128 4.60 -1.70 -0.12
C ALA A 128 5.14 -0.62 -1.04
N PHE A 129 5.82 0.37 -0.50
CA PHE A 129 6.40 1.41 -1.33
C PHE A 129 7.88 1.56 -1.06
N THR A 130 8.61 1.88 -2.10
CA THR A 130 10.02 2.25 -2.01
C THR A 130 10.22 3.57 -2.76
N ARG A 131 11.38 4.17 -2.58
CA ARG A 131 11.71 5.38 -3.32
C ARG A 131 11.71 5.09 -4.83
N ALA A 132 11.06 5.95 -5.60
CA ALA A 132 11.08 5.84 -7.06
C ALA A 132 12.49 6.02 -7.58
N PRO A 133 12.86 5.29 -8.66
CA PRO A 133 14.20 5.42 -9.26
C PRO A 133 14.48 6.78 -9.86
#